data_2cec83a32c9dfefc6d55448d256b1dff
#
_entry.id   2cec83a32c9dfefc6d55448d256b1dff
#
_cell.length_a   1.000
_cell.length_b   1.000
_cell.length_c   1.000
_cell.angle_alpha   90.00
_cell.angle_beta   90.00
_cell.angle_gamma   90.00
#
_symmetry.space_group_name_H-M   'P 1'
#
loop_
_entity.id
_entity.type
_entity.pdbx_description
1 polymer ?
#
loop_
_entity_poly.entity_id
_entity_poly.type
_entity_poly.pdbx_seq_one_letter_code
_entity_poly.pdbx_strand_id
1 'polypeptide(L)'
;MTCREYYMDFSSPFGTFHVVWDSGNAGYPLRRIYLSSPGEISLSRMKKNYPEITFLFSPAIRDIGRLVTAFLEGDPVSFAEVPLDFSLCSPFQSAVLKTERQVLPGQIITYSRLASLAGKNGAARAAGHALAHNPFPLLIPCHRAIRSDGTPGGYQGGMIMKKRLLEREGIIFTRDGKIAPEFL
;
A
#
# COMPACT_ATOMS: atom_id res chain seq x y z
N MET A 1 -5.41 -25.11 14.43
CA MET A 1 -4.14 -24.88 13.73
C MET A 1 -3.65 -23.50 14.11
N THR A 2 -2.49 -23.42 14.75
CA THR A 2 -1.89 -22.11 15.09
C THR A 2 -1.42 -21.46 13.81
N CYS A 3 -2.07 -20.33 13.42
CA CYS A 3 -1.59 -19.47 12.35
C CYS A 3 -0.15 -19.06 12.65
N ARG A 4 0.77 -19.35 11.75
CA ARG A 4 2.18 -18.99 11.90
C ARG A 4 2.55 -18.04 10.78
N GLU A 5 2.86 -16.80 11.17
CA GLU A 5 3.30 -15.81 10.21
C GLU A 5 4.77 -16.01 9.86
N TYR A 6 5.06 -15.82 8.58
CA TYR A 6 6.39 -15.86 7.99
C TYR A 6 6.64 -14.64 7.15
N TYR A 7 7.90 -14.37 6.82
CA TYR A 7 8.25 -13.30 5.91
C TYR A 7 9.25 -13.72 4.84
N MET A 8 9.25 -12.97 3.75
CA MET A 8 10.32 -12.88 2.76
C MET A 8 10.69 -11.43 2.52
N ASP A 9 11.95 -11.18 2.21
CA ASP A 9 12.49 -9.87 1.87
C ASP A 9 12.83 -9.77 0.38
N PHE A 10 12.71 -8.56 -0.14
CA PHE A 10 12.95 -8.22 -1.55
C PHE A 10 13.64 -6.88 -1.66
N SER A 11 14.52 -6.75 -2.64
CA SER A 11 15.17 -5.47 -2.96
C SER A 11 14.33 -4.67 -3.96
N SER A 12 14.41 -3.33 -3.85
CA SER A 12 13.80 -2.42 -4.80
C SER A 12 14.61 -1.12 -4.91
N PRO A 13 14.35 -0.26 -5.92
CA PRO A 13 14.96 1.08 -6.01
C PRO A 13 14.70 2.00 -4.82
N PHE A 14 13.72 1.64 -3.97
CA PHE A 14 13.36 2.38 -2.75
C PHE A 14 13.85 1.68 -1.46
N GLY A 15 14.74 0.71 -1.59
CA GLY A 15 15.25 -0.09 -0.48
C GLY A 15 14.54 -1.43 -0.32
N THR A 16 14.93 -2.16 0.71
CA THR A 16 14.35 -3.49 1.00
C THR A 16 12.91 -3.36 1.51
N PHE A 17 12.03 -4.22 1.03
CA PHE A 17 10.69 -4.39 1.59
C PHE A 17 10.47 -5.83 2.05
N HIS A 18 9.53 -6.01 2.97
CA HIS A 18 9.21 -7.32 3.54
C HIS A 18 7.75 -7.65 3.30
N VAL A 19 7.49 -8.88 2.87
CA VAL A 19 6.16 -9.45 2.69
C VAL A 19 5.89 -10.42 3.83
N VAL A 20 4.81 -10.20 4.58
CA VAL A 20 4.35 -11.07 5.66
C VAL A 20 3.11 -11.83 5.19
N TRP A 21 3.07 -13.13 5.45
CA TRP A 21 2.03 -14.04 5.02
C TRP A 21 1.75 -15.12 6.06
N ASP A 22 0.61 -15.81 5.94
CA ASP A 22 0.18 -16.89 6.83
C ASP A 22 0.21 -18.22 6.09
N SER A 23 0.87 -19.21 6.65
CA SER A 23 0.94 -20.57 6.08
C SER A 23 -0.29 -21.43 6.37
N GLY A 24 -1.17 -21.01 7.27
CA GLY A 24 -2.31 -21.80 7.75
C GLY A 24 -3.55 -21.76 6.83
N ASN A 25 -3.61 -20.85 5.85
CA ASN A 25 -4.73 -20.70 4.94
C ASN A 25 -4.40 -21.18 3.53
N ALA A 26 -5.29 -21.96 2.92
CA ALA A 26 -5.19 -22.31 1.51
C ALA A 26 -5.17 -21.05 0.65
N GLY A 27 -4.11 -20.89 -0.17
CA GLY A 27 -3.93 -19.73 -1.05
C GLY A 27 -2.94 -18.68 -0.53
N TYR A 28 -2.32 -18.88 0.62
CA TYR A 28 -1.29 -17.97 1.18
C TYR A 28 -1.70 -16.50 1.16
N PRO A 29 -2.78 -16.12 1.87
CA PRO A 29 -3.21 -14.74 1.86
C PRO A 29 -2.12 -13.84 2.43
N LEU A 30 -1.79 -12.80 1.66
CA LEU A 30 -0.83 -11.80 2.06
C LEU A 30 -1.41 -11.00 3.24
N ARG A 31 -0.67 -10.96 4.35
CA ARG A 31 -1.08 -10.25 5.57
C ARG A 31 -0.60 -8.80 5.61
N ARG A 32 0.64 -8.57 5.18
CA ARG A 32 1.21 -7.22 5.21
C ARG A 32 2.43 -7.07 4.33
N ILE A 33 2.61 -5.86 3.80
CA ILE A 33 3.86 -5.41 3.20
C ILE A 33 4.44 -4.28 4.07
N TYR A 34 5.73 -4.36 4.33
CA TYR A 34 6.51 -3.30 4.99
C TYR A 34 7.46 -2.68 3.98
N LEU A 35 7.20 -1.44 3.59
CA LEU A 35 8.11 -0.67 2.75
C LEU A 35 9.15 0.02 3.61
N SER A 36 10.39 0.14 3.14
CA SER A 36 11.36 1.05 3.74
C SER A 36 10.94 2.51 3.52
N SER A 37 11.27 3.37 4.45
CA SER A 37 11.05 4.81 4.38
C SER A 37 12.28 5.55 4.88
N PRO A 38 12.48 6.83 4.54
CA PRO A 38 13.58 7.61 5.07
C PRO A 38 13.61 7.56 6.61
N GLY A 39 14.75 7.13 7.16
CA GLY A 39 14.95 7.02 8.61
C GLY A 39 14.39 5.78 9.28
N GLU A 40 13.68 4.90 8.57
CA GLU A 40 13.14 3.68 9.17
C GLU A 40 13.25 2.46 8.24
N ILE A 41 13.98 1.45 8.70
CA ILE A 41 14.15 0.20 7.97
C ILE A 41 12.89 -0.67 8.13
N SER A 42 12.38 -1.20 7.02
CA SER A 42 11.18 -2.06 6.97
C SER A 42 11.26 -3.25 7.94
N LEU A 43 12.44 -3.85 8.11
CA LEU A 43 12.69 -4.96 9.04
C LEU A 43 12.39 -4.58 10.50
N SER A 44 12.83 -3.40 10.95
CA SER A 44 12.61 -2.94 12.32
C SER A 44 11.12 -2.76 12.61
N ARG A 45 10.37 -2.18 11.66
CA ARG A 45 8.92 -2.03 11.77
C ARG A 45 8.21 -3.38 11.79
N MET A 46 8.64 -4.32 10.96
CA MET A 46 8.08 -5.66 10.92
C MET A 46 8.29 -6.39 12.24
N LYS A 47 9.52 -6.42 12.75
CA LYS A 47 9.85 -7.10 14.02
C LYS A 47 9.16 -6.50 15.23
N LYS A 48 8.85 -5.19 15.21
CA LYS A 48 8.06 -4.54 16.26
C LYS A 48 6.65 -5.11 16.36
N ASN A 49 6.03 -5.45 15.22
CA ASN A 49 4.68 -6.01 15.17
C ASN A 49 4.66 -7.54 15.26
N TYR A 50 5.74 -8.19 14.86
CA TYR A 50 5.92 -9.64 14.81
C TYR A 50 7.30 -10.01 15.40
N PRO A 51 7.49 -10.01 16.74
CA PRO A 51 8.81 -10.24 17.36
C PRO A 51 9.43 -11.58 17.00
N GLU A 52 8.61 -12.63 16.92
CA GLU A 52 9.02 -14.02 16.69
C GLU A 52 8.92 -14.45 15.22
N ILE A 53 8.67 -13.51 14.29
CA ILE A 53 8.52 -13.85 12.88
C ILE A 53 9.81 -14.43 12.30
N THR A 54 9.68 -15.51 11.53
CA THR A 54 10.80 -16.20 10.90
C THR A 54 10.72 -16.14 9.38
N PHE A 55 11.88 -16.17 8.74
CA PHE A 55 11.95 -16.30 7.29
C PHE A 55 11.48 -17.69 6.86
N LEU A 56 10.63 -17.74 5.82
CA LEU A 56 10.29 -19.00 5.16
C LEU A 56 10.16 -18.73 3.65
N PHE A 57 10.83 -19.55 2.85
CA PHE A 57 10.70 -19.47 1.40
C PHE A 57 9.35 -20.01 0.94
N SER A 58 8.66 -19.27 0.10
CA SER A 58 7.42 -19.67 -0.57
C SER A 58 7.46 -19.23 -2.03
N PRO A 59 7.28 -20.14 -3.01
CA PRO A 59 7.23 -19.79 -4.42
C PRO A 59 6.13 -18.75 -4.74
N ALA A 60 4.94 -18.89 -4.14
CA ALA A 60 3.83 -17.95 -4.35
C ALA A 60 4.18 -16.54 -3.82
N ILE A 61 4.80 -16.44 -2.65
CA ILE A 61 5.22 -15.15 -2.07
C ILE A 61 6.38 -14.56 -2.85
N ARG A 62 7.32 -15.39 -3.32
CA ARG A 62 8.39 -14.94 -4.24
C ARG A 62 7.81 -14.28 -5.49
N ASP A 63 6.80 -14.88 -6.08
CA ASP A 63 6.20 -14.35 -7.31
C ASP A 63 5.45 -13.04 -7.05
N ILE A 64 4.75 -12.91 -5.91
CA ILE A 64 4.17 -11.62 -5.46
C ILE A 64 5.27 -10.58 -5.23
N GLY A 65 6.36 -10.94 -4.55
CA GLY A 65 7.48 -10.03 -4.33
C GLY A 65 8.13 -9.55 -5.63
N ARG A 66 8.27 -10.43 -6.63
CA ARG A 66 8.76 -10.06 -7.98
C ARG A 66 7.82 -9.07 -8.68
N LEU A 67 6.49 -9.28 -8.61
CA LEU A 67 5.53 -8.32 -9.13
C LEU A 67 5.67 -6.94 -8.46
N VAL A 68 5.84 -6.92 -7.13
CA VAL A 68 6.06 -5.66 -6.40
C VAL A 68 7.37 -5.00 -6.81
N THR A 69 8.45 -5.76 -6.97
CA THR A 69 9.74 -5.23 -7.44
C THR A 69 9.61 -4.64 -8.84
N ALA A 70 9.04 -5.37 -9.80
CA ALA A 70 8.80 -4.91 -11.17
C ALA A 70 7.97 -3.62 -11.21
N PHE A 71 6.90 -3.53 -10.41
CA PHE A 71 6.12 -2.30 -10.26
C PHE A 71 6.97 -1.13 -9.74
N LEU A 72 7.81 -1.38 -8.74
CA LEU A 72 8.69 -0.36 -8.17
C LEU A 72 9.85 0.04 -9.10
N GLU A 73 10.20 -0.80 -10.06
CA GLU A 73 11.13 -0.52 -11.17
C GLU A 73 10.47 0.28 -12.30
N GLY A 74 9.14 0.24 -12.39
CA GLY A 74 8.35 1.03 -13.34
C GLY A 74 7.60 0.21 -14.39
N ASP A 75 7.59 -1.11 -14.26
CA ASP A 75 6.85 -1.99 -15.16
C ASP A 75 5.33 -1.85 -14.92
N PRO A 76 4.52 -1.98 -15.98
CA PRO A 76 3.07 -2.01 -15.85
C PRO A 76 2.62 -3.34 -15.25
N VAL A 77 2.31 -3.35 -13.95
CA VAL A 77 1.91 -4.54 -13.20
C VAL A 77 0.49 -4.39 -12.67
N SER A 78 -0.30 -5.47 -12.76
CA SER A 78 -1.60 -5.59 -12.10
C SER A 78 -1.49 -6.44 -10.83
N PHE A 79 -2.08 -5.95 -9.75
CA PHE A 79 -2.20 -6.69 -8.48
C PHE A 79 -3.62 -7.21 -8.22
N ALA A 80 -4.50 -7.19 -9.23
CA ALA A 80 -5.92 -7.54 -9.08
C ALA A 80 -6.13 -8.95 -8.52
N GLU A 81 -5.31 -9.90 -8.95
CA GLU A 81 -5.42 -11.32 -8.58
C GLU A 81 -4.70 -11.70 -7.26
N VAL A 82 -3.96 -10.76 -6.65
CA VAL A 82 -3.25 -11.05 -5.40
C VAL A 82 -4.25 -11.16 -4.24
N PRO A 83 -4.35 -12.32 -3.56
CA PRO A 83 -5.25 -12.48 -2.42
C PRO A 83 -4.74 -11.69 -1.20
N LEU A 84 -5.63 -10.92 -0.59
CA LEU A 84 -5.33 -10.06 0.56
C LEU A 84 -6.16 -10.47 1.78
N ASP A 85 -5.53 -10.61 2.93
CA ASP A 85 -6.21 -10.92 4.19
C ASP A 85 -6.68 -9.65 4.91
N PHE A 86 -7.95 -9.33 4.78
CA PHE A 86 -8.58 -8.19 5.46
C PHE A 86 -9.01 -8.49 6.90
N SER A 87 -8.76 -9.69 7.44
CA SER A 87 -9.24 -10.09 8.78
C SER A 87 -8.73 -9.19 9.91
N LEU A 88 -7.56 -8.57 9.71
CA LEU A 88 -6.96 -7.63 10.65
C LEU A 88 -7.45 -6.18 10.48
N CYS A 89 -8.29 -5.91 9.49
CA CYS A 89 -8.82 -4.57 9.23
C CYS A 89 -10.18 -4.39 9.90
N SER A 90 -10.42 -3.21 10.48
CA SER A 90 -11.76 -2.85 10.92
C SER A 90 -12.75 -2.80 9.73
N PRO A 91 -14.08 -2.91 9.96
CA PRO A 91 -15.05 -2.85 8.87
C PRO A 91 -14.91 -1.60 7.99
N PHE A 92 -14.74 -0.41 8.61
CA PHE A 92 -14.56 0.83 7.87
C PHE A 92 -13.21 0.86 7.11
N GLN A 93 -12.12 0.39 7.72
CA GLN A 93 -10.84 0.29 7.05
C GLN A 93 -10.93 -0.64 5.84
N SER A 94 -11.56 -1.81 5.98
CA SER A 94 -11.78 -2.74 4.87
C SER A 94 -12.58 -2.11 3.73
N ALA A 95 -13.62 -1.33 4.03
CA ALA A 95 -14.40 -0.61 3.03
C ALA A 95 -13.54 0.43 2.30
N VAL A 96 -12.78 1.25 3.02
CA VAL A 96 -11.86 2.24 2.45
C VAL A 96 -10.82 1.57 1.55
N LEU A 97 -10.17 0.50 2.01
CA LEU A 97 -9.14 -0.19 1.26
C LEU A 97 -9.68 -0.88 0.00
N LYS A 98 -10.86 -1.50 0.08
CA LYS A 98 -11.52 -2.10 -1.09
C LYS A 98 -11.93 -1.06 -2.13
N THR A 99 -12.40 0.11 -1.69
CA THR A 99 -12.72 1.24 -2.58
C THR A 99 -11.45 1.79 -3.24
N GLU A 100 -10.39 2.01 -2.46
CA GLU A 100 -9.10 2.50 -2.95
C GLU A 100 -8.47 1.54 -3.98
N ARG A 101 -8.65 0.22 -3.81
CA ARG A 101 -8.14 -0.79 -4.75
C ARG A 101 -8.70 -0.65 -6.16
N GLN A 102 -9.84 0.02 -6.32
CA GLN A 102 -10.48 0.26 -7.63
C GLN A 102 -9.97 1.50 -8.35
N VAL A 103 -9.16 2.34 -7.70
CA VAL A 103 -8.58 3.54 -8.32
C VAL A 103 -7.49 3.10 -9.30
N LEU A 104 -7.67 3.40 -10.58
CA LEU A 104 -6.78 2.94 -11.66
C LEU A 104 -5.49 3.77 -11.74
N PRO A 105 -4.41 3.26 -12.36
CA PRO A 105 -3.23 4.05 -12.70
C PRO A 105 -3.59 5.32 -13.46
N GLY A 106 -2.93 6.43 -13.14
CA GLY A 106 -3.24 7.74 -13.74
C GLY A 106 -4.48 8.44 -13.17
N GLN A 107 -5.18 7.80 -12.22
CA GLN A 107 -6.29 8.40 -11.49
C GLN A 107 -5.89 8.72 -10.06
N ILE A 108 -6.50 9.74 -9.51
CA ILE A 108 -6.39 10.10 -8.10
C ILE A 108 -7.77 10.20 -7.45
N ILE A 109 -7.81 10.07 -6.14
CA ILE A 109 -9.02 10.24 -5.35
C ILE A 109 -8.72 11.11 -4.12
N THR A 110 -9.65 12.00 -3.75
CA THR A 110 -9.49 12.74 -2.50
C THR A 110 -9.93 11.87 -1.31
N TYR A 111 -9.31 12.06 -0.13
CA TYR A 111 -9.75 11.37 1.10
C TYR A 111 -11.24 11.60 1.40
N SER A 112 -11.79 12.75 1.03
CA SER A 112 -13.22 13.06 1.20
C SER A 112 -14.08 12.18 0.30
N ARG A 113 -13.74 12.10 -0.99
CA ARG A 113 -14.45 11.27 -1.96
C ARG A 113 -14.36 9.79 -1.60
N LEU A 114 -13.15 9.35 -1.22
CA LEU A 114 -12.91 7.96 -0.77
C LEU A 114 -13.79 7.60 0.43
N ALA A 115 -13.87 8.48 1.44
CA ALA A 115 -14.71 8.27 2.62
C ALA A 115 -16.19 8.14 2.24
N SER A 116 -16.68 8.99 1.34
CA SER A 116 -18.06 8.93 0.84
C SER A 116 -18.36 7.62 0.13
N LEU A 117 -17.48 7.19 -0.78
CA LEU A 117 -17.62 5.92 -1.50
C LEU A 117 -17.51 4.70 -0.57
N ALA A 118 -16.74 4.81 0.50
CA ALA A 118 -16.66 3.79 1.57
C ALA A 118 -17.86 3.83 2.55
N GLY A 119 -18.91 4.60 2.24
CA GLY A 119 -20.17 4.64 3.00
C GLY A 119 -20.17 5.61 4.18
N LYS A 120 -19.20 6.55 4.28
CA LYS A 120 -19.16 7.48 5.42
C LYS A 120 -18.81 8.92 4.98
N ASN A 121 -19.83 9.70 4.67
CA ASN A 121 -19.69 11.11 4.31
C ASN A 121 -19.01 11.91 5.44
N GLY A 122 -18.19 12.88 5.08
CA GLY A 122 -17.49 13.76 6.03
C GLY A 122 -16.33 13.11 6.80
N ALA A 123 -16.02 11.82 6.55
CA ALA A 123 -15.01 11.07 7.29
C ALA A 123 -13.61 11.08 6.64
N ALA A 124 -13.23 12.18 5.96
CA ALA A 124 -11.95 12.29 5.25
C ALA A 124 -10.72 11.98 6.14
N ARG A 125 -10.71 12.46 7.41
CA ARG A 125 -9.64 12.16 8.37
C ARG A 125 -9.57 10.67 8.72
N ALA A 126 -10.73 10.02 8.90
CA ALA A 126 -10.78 8.60 9.18
C ALA A 126 -10.33 7.76 7.97
N ALA A 127 -10.69 8.16 6.73
CA ALA A 127 -10.19 7.53 5.51
C ALA A 127 -8.67 7.70 5.38
N GLY A 128 -8.14 8.89 5.64
CA GLY A 128 -6.70 9.14 5.68
C GLY A 128 -5.98 8.26 6.72
N HIS A 129 -6.56 8.10 7.92
CA HIS A 129 -6.04 7.20 8.96
C HIS A 129 -6.07 5.74 8.51
N ALA A 130 -7.17 5.28 7.88
CA ALA A 130 -7.28 3.93 7.35
C ALA A 130 -6.19 3.62 6.31
N LEU A 131 -5.91 4.56 5.40
CA LEU A 131 -4.85 4.44 4.41
C LEU A 131 -3.45 4.55 5.01
N ALA A 132 -3.23 5.36 6.04
CA ALA A 132 -1.94 5.43 6.74
C ALA A 132 -1.57 4.08 7.40
N HIS A 133 -2.58 3.28 7.76
CA HIS A 133 -2.44 1.94 8.33
C HIS A 133 -2.74 0.82 7.31
N ASN A 134 -2.71 1.13 6.02
CA ASN A 134 -2.89 0.14 4.96
C ASN A 134 -1.87 -1.01 5.10
N PRO A 135 -2.31 -2.27 5.31
CA PRO A 135 -1.38 -3.40 5.40
C PRO A 135 -0.80 -3.80 4.03
N PHE A 136 -1.39 -3.35 2.93
CA PHE A 136 -1.09 -3.78 1.56
C PHE A 136 -0.64 -2.62 0.66
N PRO A 137 0.35 -1.79 1.07
CA PRO A 137 0.79 -0.69 0.23
C PRO A 137 1.24 -1.20 -1.15
N LEU A 138 1.03 -0.42 -2.19
CA LEU A 138 1.20 -0.71 -3.61
C LEU A 138 0.08 -1.60 -4.17
N LEU A 139 -0.22 -2.77 -3.58
CA LEU A 139 -1.31 -3.65 -3.98
C LEU A 139 -2.68 -2.97 -3.80
N ILE A 140 -2.80 -2.16 -2.76
CA ILE A 140 -3.86 -1.16 -2.61
C ILE A 140 -3.18 0.21 -2.78
N PRO A 141 -3.52 0.94 -3.85
CA PRO A 141 -2.73 2.08 -4.32
C PRO A 141 -2.95 3.36 -3.48
N CYS A 142 -2.73 3.29 -2.16
CA CYS A 142 -2.94 4.43 -1.26
C CYS A 142 -2.07 5.65 -1.58
N HIS A 143 -1.10 5.51 -2.50
CA HIS A 143 -0.39 6.65 -3.08
C HIS A 143 -1.28 7.51 -4.00
N ARG A 144 -2.40 6.98 -4.53
CA ARG A 144 -3.36 7.72 -5.38
C ARG A 144 -4.35 8.57 -4.57
N ALA A 145 -4.42 8.37 -3.24
CA ALA A 145 -5.26 9.20 -2.37
C ALA A 145 -4.55 10.50 -1.99
N ILE A 146 -5.26 11.64 -2.13
CA ILE A 146 -4.73 12.98 -1.89
C ILE A 146 -5.67 13.83 -1.03
N ARG A 147 -5.23 15.01 -0.60
CA ARG A 147 -6.09 15.99 0.05
C ARG A 147 -6.91 16.78 -0.98
N SER A 148 -8.03 17.33 -0.54
CA SER A 148 -8.92 18.14 -1.39
C SER A 148 -8.30 19.46 -1.87
N ASP A 149 -7.22 19.93 -1.25
CA ASP A 149 -6.45 21.10 -1.66
C ASP A 149 -5.35 20.80 -2.70
N GLY A 150 -5.32 19.56 -3.23
CA GLY A 150 -4.34 19.09 -4.19
C GLY A 150 -3.00 18.65 -3.56
N THR A 151 -2.81 18.78 -2.24
CA THR A 151 -1.59 18.29 -1.60
C THR A 151 -1.59 16.77 -1.49
N PRO A 152 -0.45 16.10 -1.72
CA PRO A 152 -0.40 14.63 -1.78
C PRO A 152 -0.81 13.91 -0.49
N GLY A 153 -0.62 14.53 0.68
CA GLY A 153 -0.79 13.83 1.97
C GLY A 153 0.35 12.84 2.26
N GLY A 154 0.28 12.15 3.40
CA GLY A 154 1.31 11.19 3.83
C GLY A 154 1.35 9.89 3.02
N TYR A 155 2.46 9.14 3.14
CA TYR A 155 2.63 7.81 2.56
C TYR A 155 3.61 6.97 3.37
N GLN A 156 3.38 5.65 3.49
CA GLN A 156 4.24 4.75 4.30
C GLN A 156 5.69 4.69 3.80
N GLY A 157 5.90 4.68 2.49
CA GLY A 157 7.23 4.70 1.86
C GLY A 157 7.87 6.10 1.80
N GLY A 158 7.22 7.10 2.40
CA GLY A 158 7.66 8.50 2.37
C GLY A 158 7.18 9.27 1.14
N MET A 159 7.29 10.60 1.23
CA MET A 159 6.77 11.52 0.22
C MET A 159 7.49 11.40 -1.13
N ILE A 160 8.80 11.12 -1.11
CA ILE A 160 9.59 10.94 -2.33
C ILE A 160 9.08 9.73 -3.13
N MET A 161 8.84 8.60 -2.46
CA MET A 161 8.27 7.41 -3.10
C MET A 161 6.89 7.72 -3.67
N LYS A 162 6.00 8.33 -2.87
CA LYS A 162 4.65 8.68 -3.32
C LYS A 162 4.68 9.53 -4.59
N LYS A 163 5.49 10.58 -4.60
CA LYS A 163 5.63 11.48 -5.74
C LYS A 163 6.11 10.73 -6.98
N ARG A 164 7.18 9.92 -6.86
CA ARG A 164 7.71 9.13 -7.98
C ARG A 164 6.70 8.13 -8.53
N LEU A 165 5.90 7.48 -7.67
CA LEU A 165 4.85 6.57 -8.10
C LEU A 165 3.78 7.32 -8.92
N LEU A 166 3.29 8.46 -8.43
CA LEU A 166 2.30 9.29 -9.13
C LEU A 166 2.85 9.84 -10.46
N GLU A 167 4.10 10.33 -10.49
CA GLU A 167 4.75 10.81 -11.72
C GLU A 167 4.88 9.70 -12.77
N ARG A 168 5.20 8.46 -12.37
CA ARG A 168 5.24 7.30 -13.28
C ARG A 168 3.87 6.95 -13.84
N GLU A 169 2.81 7.21 -13.08
CA GLU A 169 1.43 7.04 -13.52
C GLU A 169 0.90 8.22 -14.36
N GLY A 170 1.77 9.18 -14.70
CA GLY A 170 1.44 10.34 -15.55
C GLY A 170 0.85 11.52 -14.79
N ILE A 171 0.80 11.48 -13.45
CA ILE A 171 0.31 12.61 -12.65
C ILE A 171 1.35 13.72 -12.60
N ILE A 172 0.94 14.93 -12.92
CA ILE A 172 1.81 16.11 -12.96
C ILE A 172 1.70 16.87 -11.64
N PHE A 173 2.84 17.38 -11.17
CA PHE A 173 2.94 18.23 -10.00
C PHE A 173 3.23 19.68 -10.41
N THR A 174 2.61 20.61 -9.75
CA THR A 174 2.91 22.04 -9.85
C THR A 174 4.24 22.37 -9.15
N ARG A 175 4.76 23.60 -9.37
CA ARG A 175 6.02 24.03 -8.75
C ARG A 175 5.99 24.07 -7.22
N ASP A 176 4.82 24.29 -6.62
CA ASP A 176 4.58 24.27 -5.17
C ASP A 176 4.28 22.87 -4.63
N GLY A 177 4.43 21.81 -5.46
CA GLY A 177 4.34 20.41 -5.05
C GLY A 177 2.93 19.86 -4.86
N LYS A 178 1.92 20.54 -5.37
CA LYS A 178 0.55 20.03 -5.45
C LYS A 178 0.31 19.26 -6.74
N ILE A 179 -0.74 18.48 -6.77
CA ILE A 179 -1.25 17.87 -8.01
C ILE A 179 -1.77 18.98 -8.93
N ALA A 180 -1.44 18.90 -10.21
CA ALA A 180 -1.90 19.87 -11.20
C ALA A 180 -3.43 19.81 -11.34
N PRO A 181 -4.11 20.99 -11.54
CA PRO A 181 -5.57 21.10 -11.49
C PRO A 181 -6.34 20.19 -12.45
N GLU A 182 -5.75 19.84 -13.59
CA GLU A 182 -6.35 18.96 -14.59
C GLU A 182 -6.60 17.52 -14.10
N PHE A 183 -6.01 17.12 -12.95
CA PHE A 183 -6.22 15.81 -12.33
C PHE A 183 -7.19 15.87 -11.14
N LEU A 184 -7.63 17.05 -10.69
CA LEU A 184 -8.56 17.25 -9.58
C LEU A 184 -10.01 17.24 -10.06
#